data_54ce599a97c41d035ea9586790dc452e
#
_entry.id   54ce599a97c41d035ea9586790dc452e
#
_cell.length_a   1.000
_cell.length_b   1.000
_cell.length_c   1.000
_cell.angle_alpha   90.00
_cell.angle_beta   90.00
_cell.angle_gamma   90.00
#
_symmetry.space_group_name_H-M   'P 1'
#
loop_
_entity.id
_entity.type
_entity.pdbx_description
1 polymer ?
#
loop_
_entity_poly.entity_id
_entity_poly.type
_entity_poly.pdbx_seq_one_letter_code
_entity_poly.pdbx_strand_id
1 'polypeptide(L)'
;NMSLTQDGRKIWEAMDAALFPNHPYGTQTVLGTQESLKNPSITNVKNYHKTYYVPNNMAVCVSGDFDPDQMIATIDKYFGGMQPNPDLPKLEFKPEEPIPW
;
A
#
# COMPACT_ATOMS: atom_id res chain seq x y z
N ASN A 1 15.47 -13.61 0.32
CA ASN A 1 15.74 -14.43 -0.89
C ASN A 1 15.03 -15.80 -0.91
N MET A 2 14.80 -16.46 0.24
CA MET A 2 14.09 -17.75 0.28
C MET A 2 12.68 -17.69 -0.31
N SER A 3 11.93 -16.61 -0.12
CA SER A 3 10.57 -16.52 -0.66
C SER A 3 10.53 -16.37 -2.19
N LEU A 4 11.57 -15.82 -2.82
CA LEU A 4 11.64 -15.65 -4.28
C LEU A 4 11.91 -16.97 -5.04
N THR A 5 12.41 -17.99 -4.35
CA THR A 5 12.76 -19.29 -4.93
C THR A 5 11.71 -20.37 -4.71
N GLN A 6 10.63 -20.06 -3.97
CA GLN A 6 9.54 -21.01 -3.72
C GLN A 6 8.72 -21.23 -5.00
N ASP A 7 8.54 -22.49 -5.36
CA ASP A 7 7.79 -22.86 -6.59
C ASP A 7 6.33 -22.39 -6.56
N GLY A 8 5.68 -22.48 -5.40
CA GLY A 8 4.33 -21.95 -5.23
C GLY A 8 4.21 -20.47 -5.55
N ARG A 9 5.18 -19.66 -5.13
CA ARG A 9 5.20 -18.24 -5.46
C ARG A 9 5.38 -17.99 -6.95
N LYS A 10 6.27 -18.71 -7.60
CA LYS A 10 6.50 -18.59 -9.06
C LYS A 10 5.23 -18.94 -9.86
N ILE A 11 4.49 -19.95 -9.40
CA ILE A 11 3.21 -20.33 -10.01
C ILE A 11 2.19 -19.21 -9.87
N TRP A 12 2.04 -18.64 -8.67
CA TRP A 12 1.13 -17.53 -8.43
C TRP A 12 1.49 -16.30 -9.25
N GLU A 13 2.75 -15.90 -9.27
CA GLU A 13 3.22 -14.76 -10.07
C GLU A 13 2.98 -14.96 -11.58
N ALA A 14 3.21 -16.16 -12.08
CA ALA A 14 2.93 -16.51 -13.49
C ALA A 14 1.43 -16.49 -13.79
N MET A 15 0.61 -16.98 -12.88
CA MET A 15 -0.84 -16.98 -13.01
C MET A 15 -1.39 -15.55 -12.99
N ASP A 16 -0.97 -14.73 -12.04
CA ASP A 16 -1.40 -13.33 -11.94
C ASP A 16 -0.98 -12.52 -13.17
N ALA A 17 0.22 -12.74 -13.69
CA ALA A 17 0.69 -12.11 -14.91
C ALA A 17 -0.14 -12.51 -16.14
N ALA A 18 -0.61 -13.76 -16.18
CA ALA A 18 -1.47 -14.23 -17.26
C ALA A 18 -2.91 -13.73 -17.15
N LEU A 19 -3.45 -13.67 -15.94
CA LEU A 19 -4.83 -13.23 -15.68
C LEU A 19 -4.98 -11.69 -15.74
N PHE A 20 -3.94 -10.96 -15.36
CA PHE A 20 -3.96 -9.49 -15.21
C PHE A 20 -2.80 -8.82 -15.96
N PRO A 21 -2.68 -9.01 -17.30
CA PRO A 21 -1.51 -8.54 -18.04
C PRO A 21 -1.33 -7.02 -18.03
N ASN A 22 -2.42 -6.26 -17.89
CA ASN A 22 -2.41 -4.78 -17.91
C ASN A 22 -2.78 -4.16 -16.57
N HIS A 23 -2.90 -4.95 -15.52
CA HIS A 23 -3.28 -4.50 -14.20
C HIS A 23 -2.11 -4.62 -13.22
N PRO A 24 -1.99 -3.75 -12.21
CA PRO A 24 -0.94 -3.84 -11.19
C PRO A 24 -0.84 -5.21 -10.49
N TYR A 25 -1.92 -5.96 -10.38
CA TYR A 25 -1.91 -7.31 -9.79
C TYR A 25 -1.03 -8.29 -10.57
N GLY A 26 -0.96 -8.17 -11.90
CA GLY A 26 -0.12 -9.02 -12.73
C GLY A 26 1.26 -8.45 -13.02
N THR A 27 1.45 -7.13 -12.91
CA THR A 27 2.69 -6.45 -13.29
C THR A 27 3.56 -6.08 -12.10
N GLN A 28 3.02 -6.05 -10.89
CA GLN A 28 3.71 -5.65 -9.68
C GLN A 28 3.47 -6.66 -8.56
N THR A 29 4.47 -6.84 -7.70
CA THR A 29 4.33 -7.62 -6.47
C THR A 29 4.49 -6.70 -5.26
N VAL A 30 3.91 -7.08 -4.12
CA VAL A 30 4.03 -6.32 -2.87
C VAL A 30 5.50 -6.15 -2.44
N LEU A 31 6.33 -7.18 -2.66
CA LEU A 31 7.75 -7.14 -2.31
C LEU A 31 8.61 -6.39 -3.32
N GLY A 32 8.11 -6.16 -4.53
CA GLY A 32 8.88 -5.60 -5.62
C GLY A 32 9.96 -6.55 -6.14
N THR A 33 10.86 -6.01 -6.95
CA THR A 33 12.00 -6.77 -7.53
C THR A 33 13.26 -6.55 -6.69
N GLN A 34 14.22 -7.48 -6.83
CA GLN A 34 15.53 -7.34 -6.19
C GLN A 34 16.24 -6.05 -6.64
N GLU A 35 16.06 -5.65 -7.87
CA GLU A 35 16.65 -4.43 -8.43
C GLU A 35 16.05 -3.17 -7.81
N SER A 36 14.72 -3.09 -7.70
CA SER A 36 14.02 -1.95 -7.08
C SER A 36 14.33 -1.80 -5.59
N LEU A 37 14.67 -2.91 -4.90
CA LEU A 37 15.00 -2.91 -3.48
C LEU A 37 16.47 -2.56 -3.19
N LYS A 38 17.39 -2.76 -4.14
CA LYS A 38 18.81 -2.44 -3.94
C LYS A 38 19.08 -0.94 -3.89
N ASN A 39 18.38 -0.16 -4.70
CA ASN A 39 18.61 1.27 -4.81
C ASN A 39 17.26 2.04 -4.77
N PRO A 40 16.54 2.02 -3.63
CA PRO A 40 15.30 2.75 -3.52
C PRO A 40 15.55 4.26 -3.55
N SER A 41 14.73 5.00 -4.29
CA SER A 41 14.75 6.46 -4.22
C SER A 41 14.14 6.94 -2.91
N ILE A 42 14.96 7.44 -2.00
CA ILE A 42 14.51 8.02 -0.72
C ILE A 42 13.54 9.18 -0.96
N THR A 43 13.74 9.97 -2.01
CA THR A 43 12.83 11.04 -2.39
C THR A 43 11.45 10.51 -2.75
N ASN A 44 11.37 9.43 -3.54
CA ASN A 44 10.10 8.81 -3.90
C ASN A 44 9.39 8.23 -2.66
N VAL A 45 10.12 7.58 -1.76
CA VAL A 45 9.55 7.05 -0.50
C VAL A 45 8.98 8.17 0.36
N LYS A 46 9.73 9.27 0.53
CA LYS A 46 9.25 10.44 1.29
C LYS A 46 8.04 11.10 0.64
N ASN A 47 8.03 11.25 -0.67
CA ASN A 47 6.91 11.82 -1.42
C ASN A 47 5.67 10.94 -1.29
N TYR A 48 5.81 9.62 -1.43
CA TYR A 48 4.72 8.68 -1.23
C TYR A 48 4.14 8.78 0.18
N HIS A 49 4.99 8.76 1.19
CA HIS A 49 4.57 8.92 2.59
C HIS A 49 3.82 10.25 2.80
N LYS A 50 4.38 11.36 2.34
CA LYS A 50 3.75 12.69 2.46
C LYS A 50 2.40 12.79 1.74
N THR A 51 2.23 12.07 0.64
CA THR A 51 1.00 12.10 -0.16
C THR A 51 -0.12 11.29 0.48
N TYR A 52 0.17 10.08 0.96
CA TYR A 52 -0.84 9.10 1.34
C TYR A 52 -1.00 8.91 2.85
N TYR A 53 0.01 9.23 3.67
CA TYR A 53 -0.05 9.11 5.13
C TYR A 53 -0.52 10.43 5.75
N VAL A 54 -1.75 10.76 5.47
CA VAL A 54 -2.40 12.02 5.85
C VAL A 54 -3.74 11.73 6.54
N PRO A 55 -4.21 12.60 7.45
CA PRO A 55 -5.39 12.30 8.29
C PRO A 55 -6.66 12.06 7.48
N ASN A 56 -6.83 12.66 6.31
CA ASN A 56 -7.97 12.41 5.44
C ASN A 56 -7.90 11.08 4.64
N ASN A 57 -6.83 10.31 4.82
CA ASN A 57 -6.65 8.96 4.26
C ASN A 57 -6.31 7.92 5.33
N MET A 58 -6.53 8.23 6.60
CA MET A 58 -6.18 7.35 7.73
C MET A 58 -7.37 7.16 8.65
N ALA A 59 -7.42 5.99 9.27
CA ALA A 59 -8.32 5.69 10.38
C ALA A 59 -7.52 5.03 11.50
N VAL A 60 -7.82 5.40 12.74
CA VAL A 60 -7.20 4.80 13.93
C VAL A 60 -8.26 3.97 14.65
N CYS A 61 -7.94 2.70 14.89
CA CYS A 61 -8.77 1.82 15.68
C CYS A 61 -7.94 1.28 16.85
N VAL A 62 -8.42 1.48 18.07
CA VAL A 62 -7.77 1.00 19.29
C VAL A 62 -8.73 0.11 20.05
N SER A 63 -8.26 -1.07 20.48
CA SER A 63 -9.02 -2.03 21.25
C SER A 63 -8.21 -2.47 22.45
N GLY A 64 -8.84 -2.55 23.62
CA GLY A 64 -8.19 -2.95 24.86
C GLY A 64 -8.92 -2.46 26.10
N ASP A 65 -8.26 -2.56 27.23
CA ASP A 65 -8.74 -2.03 28.51
C ASP A 65 -8.17 -0.64 28.76
N PHE A 66 -8.94 0.39 28.44
CA PHE A 66 -8.54 1.80 28.62
C PHE A 66 -9.77 2.71 28.76
N ASP A 67 -9.55 3.89 29.29
CA ASP A 67 -10.55 4.96 29.32
C ASP A 67 -10.68 5.59 27.93
N PRO A 68 -11.89 5.57 27.30
CA PRO A 68 -12.08 6.12 25.95
C PRO A 68 -11.73 7.60 25.79
N ASP A 69 -12.10 8.41 26.78
CA ASP A 69 -11.89 9.86 26.69
C ASP A 69 -10.39 10.21 26.79
N GLN A 70 -9.67 9.51 27.66
CA GLN A 70 -8.20 9.64 27.75
C GLN A 70 -7.51 9.16 26.47
N MET A 71 -8.01 8.09 25.85
CA MET A 71 -7.47 7.58 24.59
C MET A 71 -7.69 8.56 23.45
N ILE A 72 -8.88 9.13 23.32
CA ILE A 72 -9.18 10.17 22.33
C ILE A 72 -8.24 11.38 22.51
N ALA A 73 -8.08 11.87 23.74
CA ALA A 73 -7.16 12.96 24.03
C ALA A 73 -5.71 12.62 23.66
N THR A 74 -5.30 11.38 23.88
CA THR A 74 -3.96 10.89 23.51
C THR A 74 -3.78 10.84 22.00
N ILE A 75 -4.76 10.33 21.27
CA ILE A 75 -4.74 10.30 19.80
C ILE A 75 -4.69 11.72 19.25
N ASP A 76 -5.51 12.63 19.74
CA ASP A 76 -5.51 14.04 19.33
C ASP A 76 -4.15 14.70 19.58
N LYS A 77 -3.53 14.44 20.72
CA LYS A 77 -2.18 14.95 21.04
C LYS A 77 -1.13 14.58 19.99
N TYR A 78 -1.17 13.36 19.45
CA TYR A 78 -0.16 12.86 18.52
C TYR A 78 -0.52 13.06 17.05
N PHE A 79 -1.80 13.03 16.69
CA PHE A 79 -2.28 13.08 15.32
C PHE A 79 -3.05 14.35 14.97
N GLY A 80 -3.58 15.07 15.96
CA GLY A 80 -4.42 16.25 15.73
C GLY A 80 -3.72 17.41 15.02
N GLY A 81 -2.38 17.47 15.08
CA GLY A 81 -1.57 18.47 14.37
C GLY A 81 -1.28 18.14 12.90
N MET A 82 -1.65 16.94 12.43
CA MET A 82 -1.40 16.54 11.05
C MET A 82 -2.29 17.31 10.07
N GLN A 83 -1.72 17.73 8.96
CA GLN A 83 -2.44 18.46 7.92
C GLN A 83 -3.01 17.49 6.87
N PRO A 84 -4.28 17.66 6.48
CA PRO A 84 -4.87 16.87 5.41
C PRO A 84 -4.23 17.21 4.06
N ASN A 85 -4.22 16.25 3.14
CA ASN A 85 -3.85 16.49 1.75
C ASN A 85 -5.12 16.72 0.91
N PRO A 86 -5.40 17.96 0.46
CA PRO A 86 -6.58 18.24 -0.36
C PRO A 86 -6.49 17.58 -1.75
N ASP A 87 -5.27 17.34 -2.22
CA ASP A 87 -5.00 16.76 -3.54
C ASP A 87 -4.68 15.26 -3.45
N LEU A 88 -5.30 14.56 -2.49
CA LEU A 88 -5.13 13.12 -2.33
C LEU A 88 -5.55 12.39 -3.62
N PRO A 89 -4.62 11.66 -4.27
CA PRO A 89 -4.94 10.94 -5.51
C PRO A 89 -6.01 9.88 -5.27
N LYS A 90 -7.02 9.84 -6.13
CA LYS A 90 -7.99 8.77 -6.14
C LYS A 90 -7.39 7.55 -6.85
N LEU A 91 -7.49 6.40 -6.19
CA LEU A 91 -7.14 5.13 -6.81
C LEU A 91 -8.30 4.70 -7.72
N GLU A 92 -8.11 4.85 -9.01
CA GLU A 92 -9.07 4.36 -10.01
C GLU A 92 -8.42 3.19 -10.76
N PHE A 93 -9.04 2.03 -10.67
CA PHE A 93 -8.65 0.85 -11.43
C PHE A 93 -9.63 0.66 -12.58
N LYS A 94 -9.10 0.58 -13.79
CA LYS A 94 -9.91 0.16 -14.93
C LYS A 94 -10.18 -1.34 -14.81
N PRO A 95 -11.40 -1.81 -15.10
CA PRO A 95 -11.66 -3.24 -15.23
C PRO A 95 -10.69 -3.87 -16.23
N GLU A 96 -10.23 -5.07 -15.92
CA GLU A 96 -9.42 -5.84 -16.88
C GLU A 96 -10.28 -6.31 -18.04
N GLU A 97 -9.76 -6.21 -19.26
CA GLU A 97 -10.44 -6.73 -20.43
C GLU A 97 -10.45 -8.27 -20.40
N PRO A 98 -11.56 -8.91 -20.81
CA PRO A 98 -11.61 -10.36 -20.86
C PRO A 98 -10.47 -10.93 -21.72
N ILE A 99 -9.82 -11.97 -21.18
CA ILE A 99 -8.78 -12.68 -21.94
C ILE A 99 -9.45 -13.46 -23.07
N PRO A 100 -9.05 -13.28 -24.33
CA PRO A 100 -9.60 -14.08 -25.41
C PRO A 100 -9.23 -15.55 -25.21
N TRP A 101 -10.20 -16.41 -25.38
CA TRP A 101 -10.05 -17.88 -25.30
C TRP A 101 -9.30 -18.43 -26.50
#